data_2dbf9b43059e993134658ca531bc366f
#
_entry.id   2dbf9b43059e993134658ca531bc366f
#
_cell.length_a   1.000
_cell.length_b   1.000
_cell.length_c   1.000
_cell.angle_alpha   90.00
_cell.angle_beta   90.00
_cell.angle_gamma   90.00
#
_symmetry.space_group_name_H-M   'P 1'
#
loop_
_entity.id
_entity.type
_entity.pdbx_description
1 polymer ?
#
loop_
_entity_poly.entity_id
_entity_poly.type
_entity_poly.pdbx_seq_one_letter_code
_entity_poly.pdbx_strand_id
1 'polypeptide(L)'
;LTAAEVQLFQSQDREARLRQRLQPVADRYDYILIDCPPSLNMLTLNALTASHAVFIPIQCEYYALEGLTSLMETIEQVRSSVNPHLQIEGLLRTMYDPRNTLSSDVSSQLIEHFGDKVYRTIVPRNVRLAEAPSYGLPALLYERTSRGALAYLALAGEMLRRDSHNASVNRSADTPAVV
;
A
#
# COMPACT_ATOMS: atom_id res chain seq x y z
N LEU A 1 13.52 5.40 -15.67
CA LEU A 1 13.52 4.15 -14.89
C LEU A 1 14.55 3.15 -15.42
N THR A 2 14.61 2.91 -16.72
CA THR A 2 15.51 1.92 -17.35
C THR A 2 17.00 2.15 -17.05
N ALA A 3 17.47 3.40 -17.02
CA ALA A 3 18.86 3.72 -16.68
C ALA A 3 19.19 3.39 -15.21
N ALA A 4 18.26 3.65 -14.28
CA ALA A 4 18.45 3.33 -12.87
C ALA A 4 18.46 1.80 -12.65
N GLU A 5 17.63 1.04 -13.38
CA GLU A 5 17.64 -0.42 -13.31
C GLU A 5 18.97 -1.00 -13.79
N VAL A 6 19.51 -0.51 -14.91
CA VAL A 6 20.82 -0.97 -15.42
C VAL A 6 21.93 -0.69 -14.41
N GLN A 7 21.93 0.48 -13.76
CA GLN A 7 22.90 0.81 -12.72
C GLN A 7 22.74 -0.09 -11.48
N LEU A 8 21.52 -0.41 -11.08
CA LEU A 8 21.26 -1.32 -9.97
C LEU A 8 21.79 -2.72 -10.24
N PHE A 9 21.61 -3.26 -11.46
CA PHE A 9 22.13 -4.58 -11.82
C PHE A 9 23.65 -4.71 -11.68
N GLN A 10 24.38 -3.60 -11.85
CA GLN A 10 25.85 -3.58 -11.71
C GLN A 10 26.32 -3.35 -10.27
N SER A 11 25.42 -3.09 -9.33
CA SER A 11 25.76 -2.77 -7.95
C SER A 11 25.80 -4.02 -7.07
N GLN A 12 26.76 -4.08 -6.14
CA GLN A 12 26.67 -5.00 -5.00
C GLN A 12 25.49 -4.57 -4.11
N ASP A 13 24.81 -5.53 -3.47
CA ASP A 13 23.63 -5.30 -2.62
C ASP A 13 22.51 -4.54 -3.35
N ARG A 14 22.34 -4.84 -4.63
CA ARG A 14 21.40 -4.14 -5.54
C ARG A 14 19.96 -4.11 -5.01
N GLU A 15 19.52 -5.11 -4.24
CA GLU A 15 18.19 -5.20 -3.65
C GLU A 15 18.01 -4.27 -2.44
N ALA A 16 19.10 -3.89 -1.75
CA ALA A 16 19.09 -3.11 -0.51
C ALA A 16 19.42 -1.61 -0.70
N ARG A 17 19.67 -1.17 -1.93
CA ARG A 17 20.13 0.21 -2.21
C ARG A 17 19.16 1.27 -1.71
N LEU A 18 17.87 1.10 -1.95
CA LEU A 18 16.88 2.06 -1.48
C LEU A 18 16.83 2.11 0.05
N ARG A 19 16.85 0.96 0.73
CA ARG A 19 16.89 0.88 2.19
C ARG A 19 18.09 1.65 2.77
N GLN A 20 19.29 1.43 2.21
CA GLN A 20 20.50 2.15 2.62
C GLN A 20 20.38 3.68 2.42
N ARG A 21 19.70 4.12 1.36
CA ARG A 21 19.50 5.55 1.07
C ARG A 21 18.43 6.21 1.92
N LEU A 22 17.42 5.47 2.34
CA LEU A 22 16.35 5.96 3.21
C LEU A 22 16.78 6.02 4.69
N GLN A 23 17.64 5.12 5.12
CA GLN A 23 18.07 5.02 6.53
C GLN A 23 18.49 6.35 7.16
N PRO A 24 19.32 7.22 6.54
CA PRO A 24 19.76 8.49 7.16
C PRO A 24 18.64 9.52 7.34
N VAL A 25 17.50 9.34 6.71
CA VAL A 25 16.37 10.29 6.73
C VAL A 25 15.11 9.72 7.34
N ALA A 26 15.07 8.41 7.62
CA ALA A 26 13.88 7.71 8.10
C ALA A 26 13.29 8.34 9.37
N ASP A 27 14.14 8.67 10.34
CA ASP A 27 13.73 9.25 11.64
C ASP A 27 13.15 10.68 11.53
N ARG A 28 13.19 11.28 10.33
CA ARG A 28 12.67 12.63 10.09
C ARG A 28 11.21 12.64 9.64
N TYR A 29 10.63 11.47 9.41
CA TYR A 29 9.29 11.30 8.87
C TYR A 29 8.51 10.24 9.64
N ASP A 30 7.23 10.52 9.91
CA ASP A 30 6.31 9.53 10.49
C ASP A 30 5.94 8.45 9.47
N TYR A 31 5.84 8.84 8.18
CA TYR A 31 5.51 7.95 7.06
C TYR A 31 6.40 8.23 5.86
N ILE A 32 6.86 7.18 5.20
CA ILE A 32 7.51 7.21 3.89
C ILE A 32 6.71 6.34 2.95
N LEU A 33 6.09 6.95 1.94
CA LEU A 33 5.31 6.25 0.92
C LEU A 33 6.15 6.08 -0.33
N ILE A 34 6.25 4.85 -0.82
CA ILE A 34 7.00 4.51 -2.04
C ILE A 34 6.00 4.06 -3.09
N ASP A 35 5.76 4.92 -4.09
CA ASP A 35 4.92 4.57 -5.23
C ASP A 35 5.68 3.64 -6.18
N CYS A 36 5.08 2.49 -6.49
CA CYS A 36 5.70 1.43 -7.27
C CYS A 36 4.91 1.17 -8.56
N PRO A 37 5.61 0.92 -9.69
CA PRO A 37 4.94 0.43 -10.89
C PRO A 37 4.35 -0.98 -10.66
N PRO A 38 3.34 -1.39 -11.44
CA PRO A 38 2.71 -2.70 -11.28
C PRO A 38 3.61 -3.87 -11.68
N SER A 39 4.79 -3.60 -12.25
CA SER A 39 5.75 -4.61 -12.65
C SER A 39 6.69 -5.00 -11.51
N LEU A 40 6.93 -6.30 -11.36
CA LEU A 40 7.93 -6.81 -10.42
C LEU A 40 9.32 -6.73 -11.04
N ASN A 41 9.93 -5.57 -10.97
CA ASN A 41 11.29 -5.32 -11.42
C ASN A 41 12.24 -5.02 -10.25
N MET A 42 13.50 -4.73 -10.53
CA MET A 42 14.51 -4.43 -9.51
C MET A 42 14.15 -3.20 -8.65
N LEU A 43 13.43 -2.22 -9.19
CA LEU A 43 12.98 -1.05 -8.43
C LEU A 43 11.89 -1.41 -7.43
N THR A 44 10.91 -2.21 -7.85
CA THR A 44 9.86 -2.72 -6.96
C THR A 44 10.46 -3.63 -5.87
N LEU A 45 11.43 -4.47 -6.22
CA LEU A 45 12.15 -5.29 -5.24
C LEU A 45 12.88 -4.42 -4.21
N ASN A 46 13.54 -3.33 -4.64
CA ASN A 46 14.15 -2.36 -3.73
C ASN A 46 13.13 -1.72 -2.79
N ALA A 47 11.95 -1.33 -3.31
CA ALA A 47 10.89 -0.77 -2.51
C ALA A 47 10.40 -1.76 -1.44
N LEU A 48 10.12 -3.01 -1.81
CA LEU A 48 9.68 -4.06 -0.89
C LEU A 48 10.77 -4.41 0.14
N THR A 49 12.04 -4.39 -0.25
CA THR A 49 13.17 -4.61 0.66
C THR A 49 13.33 -3.47 1.67
N ALA A 50 13.01 -2.24 1.29
CA ALA A 50 13.13 -1.06 2.14
C ALA A 50 11.90 -0.82 3.03
N SER A 51 10.76 -1.42 2.72
CA SER A 51 9.48 -1.15 3.38
C SER A 51 9.24 -2.03 4.60
N HIS A 52 8.46 -1.51 5.56
CA HIS A 52 7.92 -2.28 6.68
C HIS A 52 6.65 -3.03 6.27
N ALA A 53 5.85 -2.40 5.40
CA ALA A 53 4.58 -2.97 4.98
C ALA A 53 4.22 -2.59 3.54
N VAL A 54 3.34 -3.40 2.94
CA VAL A 54 2.77 -3.18 1.60
C VAL A 54 1.32 -2.76 1.75
N PHE A 55 1.00 -1.58 1.22
CA PHE A 55 -0.36 -1.11 1.07
C PHE A 55 -0.83 -1.37 -0.36
N ILE A 56 -1.95 -2.06 -0.55
CA ILE A 56 -2.37 -2.60 -1.85
C ILE A 56 -3.66 -1.91 -2.32
N PRO A 57 -3.59 -0.91 -3.21
CA PRO A 57 -4.76 -0.42 -3.92
C PRO A 57 -5.22 -1.45 -4.95
N ILE A 58 -6.50 -1.82 -4.91
CA ILE A 58 -7.07 -2.82 -5.82
C ILE A 58 -8.35 -2.30 -6.45
N GLN A 59 -8.46 -2.37 -7.78
CA GLN A 59 -9.70 -2.12 -8.49
C GLN A 59 -10.57 -3.38 -8.41
N CYS A 60 -11.86 -3.20 -8.07
CA CYS A 60 -12.79 -4.33 -7.98
C CYS A 60 -13.28 -4.74 -9.38
N GLU A 61 -12.40 -5.38 -10.15
CA GLU A 61 -12.62 -5.85 -11.52
C GLU A 61 -12.26 -7.35 -11.65
N TYR A 62 -12.59 -7.97 -12.79
CA TYR A 62 -12.52 -9.42 -12.98
C TYR A 62 -11.15 -10.04 -12.64
N TYR A 63 -10.06 -9.41 -13.11
CA TYR A 63 -8.70 -9.94 -12.89
C TYR A 63 -8.06 -9.50 -11.54
N ALA A 64 -8.82 -8.82 -10.70
CA ALA A 64 -8.29 -8.28 -9.45
C ALA A 64 -7.75 -9.37 -8.51
N LEU A 65 -8.48 -10.46 -8.37
CA LEU A 65 -8.10 -11.57 -7.48
C LEU A 65 -6.91 -12.37 -8.01
N GLU A 66 -6.82 -12.58 -9.31
CA GLU A 66 -5.67 -13.24 -9.95
C GLU A 66 -4.40 -12.41 -9.79
N GLY A 67 -4.47 -11.12 -10.07
CA GLY A 67 -3.34 -10.20 -9.86
C GLY A 67 -2.93 -10.11 -8.39
N LEU A 68 -3.88 -10.17 -7.46
CA LEU A 68 -3.60 -10.18 -6.04
C LEU A 68 -2.89 -11.46 -5.61
N THR A 69 -3.28 -12.63 -6.13
CA THR A 69 -2.61 -13.90 -5.84
C THR A 69 -1.14 -13.85 -6.24
N SER A 70 -0.83 -13.41 -7.45
CA SER A 70 0.56 -13.26 -7.93
C SER A 70 1.37 -12.27 -7.08
N LEU A 71 0.73 -11.19 -6.60
CA LEU A 71 1.37 -10.24 -5.69
C LEU A 71 1.64 -10.87 -4.32
N MET A 72 0.73 -11.68 -3.78
CA MET A 72 0.94 -12.40 -2.52
C MET A 72 2.13 -13.35 -2.60
N GLU A 73 2.24 -14.13 -3.67
CA GLU A 73 3.39 -15.01 -3.92
C GLU A 73 4.70 -14.22 -3.94
N THR A 74 4.70 -13.06 -4.59
CA THR A 74 5.85 -12.17 -4.63
C THR A 74 6.23 -11.65 -3.25
N ILE A 75 5.27 -11.19 -2.45
CA ILE A 75 5.50 -10.72 -1.08
C ILE A 75 6.12 -11.85 -0.25
N GLU A 76 5.64 -13.07 -0.41
CA GLU A 76 6.17 -14.23 0.30
C GLU A 76 7.60 -14.57 -0.13
N GLN A 77 7.93 -14.48 -1.41
CA GLN A 77 9.30 -14.61 -1.90
C GLN A 77 10.23 -13.54 -1.31
N VAL A 78 9.78 -12.29 -1.21
CA VAL A 78 10.57 -11.23 -0.58
C VAL A 78 10.75 -11.48 0.92
N ARG A 79 9.72 -11.94 1.61
CA ARG A 79 9.80 -12.33 3.03
C ARG A 79 10.82 -13.43 3.28
N SER A 80 10.78 -14.47 2.46
CA SER A 80 11.67 -15.64 2.62
C SER A 80 13.12 -15.36 2.25
N SER A 81 13.42 -14.26 1.53
CA SER A 81 14.75 -13.98 1.00
C SER A 81 15.41 -12.74 1.59
N VAL A 82 14.82 -11.55 1.41
CA VAL A 82 15.51 -10.27 1.65
C VAL A 82 14.87 -9.38 2.71
N ASN A 83 13.59 -9.59 3.05
CA ASN A 83 12.87 -8.81 4.07
C ASN A 83 11.86 -9.65 4.88
N PRO A 84 12.31 -10.43 5.87
CA PRO A 84 11.44 -11.30 6.68
C PRO A 84 10.36 -10.56 7.47
N HIS A 85 10.54 -9.27 7.70
CA HIS A 85 9.62 -8.44 8.49
C HIS A 85 8.56 -7.74 7.65
N LEU A 86 8.58 -7.89 6.32
CA LEU A 86 7.62 -7.26 5.43
C LEU A 86 6.19 -7.73 5.75
N GLN A 87 5.30 -6.79 6.02
CA GLN A 87 3.91 -7.09 6.34
C GLN A 87 2.97 -6.58 5.24
N ILE A 88 1.73 -7.05 5.25
CA ILE A 88 0.65 -6.46 4.48
C ILE A 88 -0.08 -5.50 5.42
N GLU A 89 0.02 -4.20 5.13
CA GLU A 89 -0.71 -3.15 5.85
C GLU A 89 -2.20 -3.28 5.61
N GLY A 90 -2.59 -3.43 4.36
CA GLY A 90 -3.97 -3.66 4.01
C GLY A 90 -4.27 -3.46 2.53
N LEU A 91 -5.52 -3.77 2.18
CA LEU A 91 -6.07 -3.67 0.85
C LEU A 91 -7.09 -2.53 0.78
N LEU A 92 -6.92 -1.62 -0.17
CA LEU A 92 -7.84 -0.51 -0.43
C LEU A 92 -8.61 -0.77 -1.71
N ARG A 93 -9.95 -0.85 -1.60
CA ARG A 93 -10.82 -0.89 -2.78
C ARG A 93 -10.87 0.48 -3.41
N THR A 94 -10.45 0.56 -4.67
CA THR A 94 -10.39 1.81 -5.43
C THR A 94 -11.16 1.70 -6.74
N MET A 95 -11.47 2.83 -7.37
CA MET A 95 -12.28 2.93 -8.59
C MET A 95 -13.65 2.21 -8.47
N TYR A 96 -14.16 2.12 -7.25
CA TYR A 96 -15.36 1.36 -6.93
C TYR A 96 -16.62 2.05 -7.48
N ASP A 97 -17.46 1.27 -8.15
CA ASP A 97 -18.80 1.69 -8.59
C ASP A 97 -19.86 0.74 -8.01
N PRO A 98 -20.69 1.19 -7.04
CA PRO A 98 -21.68 0.34 -6.39
C PRO A 98 -22.82 -0.11 -7.32
N ARG A 99 -22.95 0.50 -8.51
CA ARG A 99 -23.94 0.10 -9.53
C ARG A 99 -23.48 -1.11 -10.34
N ASN A 100 -22.21 -1.48 -10.24
CA ASN A 100 -21.64 -2.62 -10.93
C ASN A 100 -21.64 -3.84 -9.99
N THR A 101 -22.44 -4.84 -10.32
CA THR A 101 -22.57 -6.09 -9.55
C THR A 101 -21.20 -6.79 -9.41
N LEU A 102 -20.40 -6.84 -10.48
CA LEU A 102 -19.07 -7.43 -10.44
C LEU A 102 -18.17 -6.75 -9.39
N SER A 103 -18.22 -5.41 -9.29
CA SER A 103 -17.46 -4.68 -8.28
C SER A 103 -17.88 -5.06 -6.86
N SER A 104 -19.17 -5.27 -6.64
CA SER A 104 -19.71 -5.73 -5.34
C SER A 104 -19.29 -7.15 -5.02
N ASP A 105 -19.33 -8.05 -5.99
CA ASP A 105 -18.96 -9.45 -5.82
C ASP A 105 -17.47 -9.59 -5.50
N VAL A 106 -16.60 -8.92 -6.27
CA VAL A 106 -15.14 -8.90 -6.01
C VAL A 106 -14.85 -8.27 -4.64
N SER A 107 -15.54 -7.18 -4.30
CA SER A 107 -15.40 -6.54 -2.98
C SER A 107 -15.75 -7.49 -1.83
N SER A 108 -16.83 -8.27 -1.99
CA SER A 108 -17.26 -9.26 -0.98
C SER A 108 -16.23 -10.38 -0.82
N GLN A 109 -15.70 -10.90 -1.92
CA GLN A 109 -14.65 -11.92 -1.90
C GLN A 109 -13.36 -11.40 -1.23
N LEU A 110 -12.97 -10.15 -1.48
CA LEU A 110 -11.81 -9.54 -0.80
C LEU A 110 -12.02 -9.49 0.71
N ILE A 111 -13.21 -9.08 1.16
CA ILE A 111 -13.55 -9.02 2.59
C ILE A 111 -13.56 -10.43 3.21
N GLU A 112 -14.14 -11.40 2.52
CA GLU A 112 -14.22 -12.80 2.98
C GLU A 112 -12.81 -13.41 3.18
N HIS A 113 -11.89 -13.16 2.23
CA HIS A 113 -10.56 -13.78 2.27
C HIS A 113 -9.55 -13.02 3.16
N PHE A 114 -9.63 -11.69 3.21
CA PHE A 114 -8.64 -10.85 3.88
C PHE A 114 -9.14 -10.19 5.17
N GLY A 115 -10.45 -10.25 5.43
CA GLY A 115 -11.06 -9.77 6.68
C GLY A 115 -10.62 -8.34 7.05
N ASP A 116 -10.05 -8.22 8.24
CA ASP A 116 -9.60 -6.93 8.80
C ASP A 116 -8.46 -6.26 8.03
N LYS A 117 -7.78 -6.99 7.13
CA LYS A 117 -6.79 -6.38 6.22
C LYS A 117 -7.43 -5.52 5.14
N VAL A 118 -8.71 -5.69 4.85
CA VAL A 118 -9.43 -4.82 3.90
C VAL A 118 -9.83 -3.53 4.62
N TYR A 119 -9.41 -2.39 4.08
CA TYR A 119 -9.83 -1.09 4.60
C TYR A 119 -11.35 -0.93 4.47
N ARG A 120 -11.98 -0.36 5.50
CA ARG A 120 -13.41 0.01 5.45
C ARG A 120 -13.65 1.12 4.46
N THR A 121 -12.71 2.04 4.38
CA THR A 121 -12.71 3.12 3.39
C THR A 121 -12.65 2.55 1.98
N ILE A 122 -13.45 3.13 1.09
CA ILE A 122 -13.51 2.81 -0.34
C ILE A 122 -13.28 4.11 -1.12
N VAL A 123 -12.38 4.07 -2.10
CA VAL A 123 -12.20 5.18 -3.03
C VAL A 123 -13.11 4.96 -4.24
N PRO A 124 -14.15 5.78 -4.44
CA PRO A 124 -15.06 5.63 -5.56
C PRO A 124 -14.42 6.06 -6.88
N ARG A 125 -14.94 5.58 -7.99
CA ARG A 125 -14.68 6.18 -9.30
C ARG A 125 -15.11 7.64 -9.26
N ASN A 126 -14.17 8.56 -9.52
CA ASN A 126 -14.41 9.99 -9.38
C ASN A 126 -13.60 10.80 -10.39
N VAL A 127 -14.28 11.60 -11.18
CA VAL A 127 -13.67 12.41 -12.25
C VAL A 127 -12.67 13.42 -11.69
N ARG A 128 -12.92 14.00 -10.52
CA ARG A 128 -12.03 15.00 -9.91
C ARG A 128 -10.68 14.42 -9.51
N LEU A 129 -10.62 13.11 -9.16
CA LEU A 129 -9.35 12.41 -8.95
C LEU A 129 -8.54 12.25 -10.24
N ALA A 130 -9.24 12.04 -11.36
CA ALA A 130 -8.59 11.90 -12.67
C ALA A 130 -8.12 13.26 -13.24
N GLU A 131 -8.82 14.35 -12.94
CA GLU A 131 -8.51 15.70 -13.42
C GLU A 131 -7.36 16.35 -12.64
N ALA A 132 -7.30 16.18 -11.31
CA ALA A 132 -6.36 16.86 -10.43
C ALA A 132 -4.90 16.78 -10.91
N PRO A 133 -4.36 15.64 -11.39
CA PRO A 133 -2.99 15.56 -11.91
C PRO A 133 -2.73 16.48 -13.10
N SER A 134 -3.72 16.72 -13.99
CA SER A 134 -3.55 17.62 -15.12
C SER A 134 -3.38 19.09 -14.73
N TYR A 135 -3.78 19.42 -13.51
CA TYR A 135 -3.56 20.75 -12.90
C TYR A 135 -2.33 20.79 -11.99
N GLY A 136 -1.59 19.69 -11.86
CA GLY A 136 -0.45 19.59 -10.95
C GLY A 136 -0.83 19.73 -9.47
N LEU A 137 -2.08 19.45 -9.11
CA LEU A 137 -2.59 19.60 -7.75
C LEU A 137 -3.00 18.25 -7.15
N PRO A 138 -2.79 18.06 -5.84
CA PRO A 138 -3.43 16.97 -5.12
C PRO A 138 -4.96 17.17 -5.12
N ALA A 139 -5.71 16.07 -5.12
CA ALA A 139 -7.18 16.11 -5.16
C ALA A 139 -7.79 16.99 -4.05
N LEU A 140 -7.17 17.01 -2.86
CA LEU A 140 -7.59 17.83 -1.73
C LEU A 140 -7.45 19.35 -1.95
N LEU A 141 -6.52 19.77 -2.82
CA LEU A 141 -6.34 21.18 -3.20
C LEU A 141 -7.11 21.52 -4.47
N TYR A 142 -7.35 20.54 -5.35
CA TYR A 142 -8.11 20.71 -6.59
C TYR A 142 -9.61 20.85 -6.32
N GLU A 143 -10.20 19.88 -5.60
CA GLU A 143 -11.63 19.89 -5.26
C GLU A 143 -11.85 19.15 -3.93
N ARG A 144 -11.72 19.91 -2.84
CA ARG A 144 -11.75 19.42 -1.47
C ARG A 144 -13.05 18.69 -1.09
N THR A 145 -14.17 19.10 -1.65
CA THR A 145 -15.50 18.56 -1.37
C THR A 145 -15.87 17.37 -2.24
N SER A 146 -15.01 17.00 -3.20
CA SER A 146 -15.25 15.84 -4.05
C SER A 146 -15.27 14.54 -3.25
N ARG A 147 -16.12 13.60 -3.68
CA ARG A 147 -16.21 12.27 -3.04
C ARG A 147 -14.86 11.55 -2.99
N GLY A 148 -14.03 11.75 -4.02
CA GLY A 148 -12.69 11.18 -4.06
C GLY A 148 -11.76 11.80 -3.01
N ALA A 149 -11.72 13.14 -2.89
CA ALA A 149 -10.91 13.82 -1.89
C ALA A 149 -11.33 13.44 -0.46
N LEU A 150 -12.63 13.40 -0.19
CA LEU A 150 -13.17 12.98 1.11
C LEU A 150 -12.83 11.52 1.44
N ALA A 151 -12.83 10.64 0.43
CA ALA A 151 -12.43 9.24 0.61
C ALA A 151 -10.93 9.13 1.01
N TYR A 152 -10.04 9.91 0.42
CA TYR A 152 -8.63 9.94 0.82
C TYR A 152 -8.42 10.50 2.23
N LEU A 153 -9.19 11.49 2.65
CA LEU A 153 -9.16 11.97 4.03
C LEU A 153 -9.64 10.90 5.02
N ALA A 154 -10.72 10.18 4.67
CA ALA A 154 -11.22 9.08 5.47
C ALA A 154 -10.19 7.94 5.57
N LEU A 155 -9.50 7.62 4.46
CA LEU A 155 -8.40 6.64 4.41
C LEU A 155 -7.27 7.04 5.36
N ALA A 156 -6.79 8.28 5.29
CA ALA A 156 -5.73 8.75 6.17
C ALA A 156 -6.13 8.62 7.65
N GLY A 157 -7.37 9.00 7.99
CA GLY A 157 -7.88 8.81 9.35
C GLY A 157 -8.02 7.33 9.76
N GLU A 158 -8.34 6.43 8.84
CA GLU A 158 -8.39 4.99 9.12
C GLU A 158 -6.98 4.41 9.32
N MET A 159 -6.00 4.80 8.50
CA MET A 159 -4.59 4.40 8.65
C MET A 159 -4.06 4.80 10.03
N LEU A 160 -4.20 6.06 10.41
CA LEU A 160 -3.75 6.55 11.72
C LEU A 160 -4.37 5.80 12.90
N ARG A 161 -5.66 5.43 12.82
CA ARG A 161 -6.32 4.62 13.85
C ARG A 161 -5.80 3.20 13.92
N ARG A 162 -5.52 2.57 12.77
CA ARG A 162 -4.93 1.21 12.73
C ARG A 162 -3.55 1.20 13.34
N ASP A 163 -2.71 2.16 13.02
CA ASP A 163 -1.36 2.28 13.60
C ASP A 163 -1.41 2.47 15.12
N SER A 164 -2.29 3.35 15.61
CA SER A 164 -2.46 3.57 17.04
C SER A 164 -2.92 2.30 17.76
N HIS A 165 -3.79 1.53 17.16
CA HIS A 165 -4.27 0.27 17.71
C HIS A 165 -3.16 -0.79 17.74
N ASN A 166 -2.42 -0.96 16.65
CA ASN A 166 -1.30 -1.90 16.55
C ASN A 166 -0.20 -1.55 17.56
N ALA A 167 0.12 -0.28 17.74
CA ALA A 167 1.08 0.19 18.73
C ALA A 167 0.62 -0.10 20.18
N SER A 168 -0.67 -0.02 20.47
CA SER A 168 -1.22 -0.35 21.80
C SER A 168 -1.20 -1.85 22.09
N VAL A 169 -1.51 -2.68 21.10
CA VAL A 169 -1.49 -4.15 21.21
C VAL A 169 -0.06 -4.64 21.44
N ASN A 170 0.91 -4.13 20.71
CA ASN A 170 2.31 -4.52 20.88
C ASN A 170 2.87 -4.13 22.26
N ARG A 171 2.50 -2.95 22.79
CA ARG A 171 2.89 -2.56 24.17
C ARG A 171 2.27 -3.43 25.25
N SER A 172 1.05 -3.91 25.05
CA SER A 172 0.40 -4.81 26.03
C SER A 172 0.98 -6.24 25.98
N ALA A 173 1.54 -6.68 24.85
CA ALA A 173 2.20 -7.97 24.71
C ALA A 173 3.60 -7.99 25.35
N ASP A 174 4.28 -6.84 25.45
CA ASP A 174 5.62 -6.71 26.05
C ASP A 174 5.60 -6.46 27.57
N THR A 175 4.41 -6.42 28.20
CA THR A 175 4.34 -6.29 29.67
C THR A 175 4.46 -7.68 30.30
N PRO A 176 5.58 -8.03 30.99
CA PRO A 176 5.70 -9.31 31.64
C PRO A 176 4.64 -9.42 32.73
N ALA A 177 3.92 -10.54 32.74
CA ALA A 177 3.02 -10.87 33.83
C ALA A 177 3.83 -10.86 35.16
N VAL A 178 3.58 -9.90 36.01
CA VAL A 178 4.11 -9.90 37.38
C VAL A 178 3.36 -11.00 38.14
N VAL A 179 4.06 -12.08 38.42
CA VAL A 179 3.61 -13.17 39.30
C VAL A 179 3.86 -12.75 40.74
#